data_7bd247a8dd9e88b901e32ed1e6bf1db0
#
_entry.id   7bd247a8dd9e88b901e32ed1e6bf1db0
#
_cell.length_a   1.000
_cell.length_b   1.000
_cell.length_c   1.000
_cell.angle_alpha   90.00
_cell.angle_beta   90.00
_cell.angle_gamma   90.00
#
_symmetry.space_group_name_H-M   'P 1'
#
loop_
_entity.id
_entity.type
_entity.pdbx_description
1 polymer ?
#
loop_
_entity_poly.entity_id
_entity_poly.type
_entity_poly.pdbx_seq_one_letter_code
_entity_poly.pdbx_strand_id
1 'polypeptide(L)' 'MCGIFGYIGTKNNAAQIIFEGLKVLEYRGYDSWGIAVKVDHTLTIEKHTGKIGDTKINLPGSSLGIGHTRWATH' A
#
# COMPACT_ATOMS: atom_id res chain seq x y z
N MET A 1 3.58 -1.84 -15.98
CA MET A 1 2.42 -2.60 -15.46
C MET A 1 2.09 -2.15 -14.04
N CYS A 2 0.82 -1.96 -13.75
CA CYS A 2 0.39 -1.55 -12.42
C CYS A 2 -0.06 -2.76 -11.62
N GLY A 3 0.13 -2.71 -10.31
CA GLY A 3 -0.31 -3.76 -9.41
C GLY A 3 -1.26 -3.24 -8.36
N ILE A 4 -2.21 -4.07 -7.97
CA ILE A 4 -3.18 -3.75 -6.92
C ILE A 4 -3.18 -4.90 -5.91
N PHE A 5 -3.23 -4.55 -4.63
CA PHE A 5 -3.25 -5.51 -3.54
C PHE A 5 -4.25 -5.04 -2.50
N GLY A 6 -5.21 -5.88 -2.16
CA GLY A 6 -6.23 -5.53 -1.17
C GLY A 6 -6.23 -6.50 0.01
N TYR A 7 -6.72 -6.05 1.15
CA TYR A 7 -6.77 -6.85 2.36
C TYR A 7 -8.00 -6.51 3.19
N ILE A 8 -8.71 -7.55 3.63
CA ILE A 8 -9.77 -7.46 4.61
C ILE A 8 -9.51 -8.55 5.64
N GLY A 9 -9.43 -8.18 6.90
CA GLY A 9 -9.13 -9.15 7.94
C GLY A 9 -9.80 -8.81 9.27
N THR A 10 -9.43 -9.53 10.31
CA THR A 10 -10.00 -9.35 11.64
C THR A 10 -9.08 -8.60 12.59
N LYS A 11 -7.86 -8.30 12.14
CA LYS A 11 -6.87 -7.58 12.95
C LYS A 11 -6.63 -6.20 12.36
N ASN A 12 -6.09 -5.30 13.17
CA ASN A 12 -5.83 -3.92 12.75
C ASN A 12 -4.45 -3.77 12.11
N ASN A 13 -4.12 -4.65 11.18
CA ASN A 13 -2.79 -4.66 10.55
C ASN A 13 -2.84 -4.60 9.03
N ALA A 14 -3.94 -4.07 8.46
CA ALA A 14 -4.09 -4.02 7.02
C ALA A 14 -2.94 -3.27 6.34
N ALA A 15 -2.56 -2.10 6.87
CA ALA A 15 -1.49 -1.30 6.27
C ALA A 15 -0.19 -2.09 6.19
N GLN A 16 0.16 -2.81 7.25
CA GLN A 16 1.41 -3.58 7.27
C GLN A 16 1.37 -4.75 6.29
N ILE A 17 0.25 -5.45 6.23
CA ILE A 17 0.10 -6.58 5.31
C ILE A 17 0.15 -6.10 3.86
N ILE A 18 -0.51 -4.99 3.56
CA ILE A 18 -0.49 -4.42 2.22
C ILE A 18 0.91 -3.95 1.85
N PHE A 19 1.61 -3.31 2.79
CA PHE A 19 2.98 -2.86 2.58
C PHE A 19 3.90 -4.03 2.22
N GLU A 20 3.78 -5.15 2.93
CA GLU A 20 4.57 -6.34 2.63
C GLU A 20 4.19 -6.91 1.25
N GLY A 21 2.90 -6.87 0.90
CA GLY A 21 2.46 -7.30 -0.41
C GLY A 21 3.03 -6.46 -1.53
N LEU A 22 3.10 -5.14 -1.33
CA LEU A 22 3.68 -4.24 -2.32
C LEU A 22 5.19 -4.50 -2.49
N LYS A 23 5.88 -4.85 -1.42
CA LYS A 23 7.30 -5.20 -1.51
C LYS A 23 7.53 -6.41 -2.42
N VAL A 24 6.62 -7.37 -2.40
CA VAL A 24 6.72 -8.53 -3.29
C VAL A 24 6.61 -8.09 -4.74
N LEU A 25 5.82 -7.06 -5.03
CA LEU A 25 5.64 -6.55 -6.39
C LEU A 25 6.80 -5.65 -6.81
N GLU A 26 7.64 -5.24 -5.90
CA GLU A 26 8.73 -4.29 -6.17
C GLU A 26 9.70 -4.79 -7.22
N TYR A 27 9.91 -6.10 -7.33
CA TYR A 27 10.85 -6.65 -8.28
C TYR A 27 10.52 -6.32 -9.73
N ARG A 28 9.29 -5.92 -10.01
CA ARG A 28 8.87 -5.55 -11.36
C ARG A 28 9.21 -4.11 -11.72
N GLY A 29 9.63 -3.33 -10.72
CA GLY A 29 9.89 -1.91 -10.92
C GLY A 29 8.60 -1.11 -10.99
N TYR A 30 8.64 0.13 -10.55
CA TYR A 30 7.51 1.05 -10.63
C TYR A 30 7.99 2.45 -10.26
N ASP A 31 7.12 3.46 -10.50
CA ASP A 31 7.42 4.87 -10.27
C ASP A 31 6.86 5.39 -8.99
N SER A 32 5.70 4.88 -8.61
CA SER A 32 5.02 5.34 -7.41
C SER A 32 4.19 4.21 -6.83
N TRP A 33 3.84 4.37 -5.56
CA TRP A 33 3.01 3.41 -4.87
C TRP A 33 2.20 4.13 -3.80
N GLY A 34 1.16 3.49 -3.32
CA GLY A 34 0.32 4.08 -2.29
C GLY A 34 -0.47 3.02 -1.57
N ILE A 35 -0.88 3.38 -0.35
CA ILE A 35 -1.69 2.54 0.50
C ILE A 35 -2.82 3.39 1.07
N ALA A 36 -4.05 2.87 1.02
CA ALA A 36 -5.20 3.50 1.63
C ALA A 36 -5.81 2.53 2.63
N VAL A 37 -6.10 3.00 3.82
CA VAL A 37 -6.78 2.21 4.83
C VAL A 37 -8.02 2.94 5.30
N LYS A 38 -9.03 2.19 5.71
CA LYS A 38 -10.27 2.75 6.22
C LYS A 38 -10.31 2.59 7.74
N VAL A 39 -10.52 3.69 8.45
CA VAL A 39 -10.69 3.70 9.89
C VAL A 39 -12.01 4.41 10.18
N ASP A 40 -12.98 3.69 10.74
CA ASP A 40 -14.35 4.17 10.93
C ASP A 40 -14.94 4.61 9.60
N HIS A 41 -15.20 5.90 9.43
CA HIS A 41 -15.76 6.44 8.19
C HIS A 41 -14.74 7.27 7.41
N THR A 42 -13.46 7.14 7.76
CA THR A 42 -12.40 7.97 7.19
C THR A 42 -11.40 7.11 6.42
N LEU A 43 -11.03 7.57 5.22
CA LEU A 43 -9.94 6.97 4.47
C LEU A 43 -8.66 7.74 4.75
N THR A 44 -7.60 7.01 5.08
CA THR A 44 -6.29 7.60 5.25
C THR A 44 -5.39 7.04 4.16
N ILE A 45 -4.76 7.91 3.40
CA ILE A 45 -3.98 7.54 2.22
C ILE A 45 -2.55 8.02 2.39
N GLU A 46 -1.61 7.14 2.06
CA GLU A 46 -0.19 7.50 2.03
C GLU A 46 0.34 7.14 0.65
N LYS A 47 0.94 8.11 -0.03
CA LYS A 47 1.49 7.94 -1.39
C LYS A 47 2.96 8.32 -1.39
N HIS A 48 3.73 7.59 -2.20
CA HIS A 48 5.16 7.82 -2.33
C HIS A 48 5.58 7.66 -3.77
N THR A 49 6.65 8.36 -4.15
CA THR A 49 7.31 8.15 -5.44
C THR A 49 8.58 7.34 -5.20
N GLY A 50 9.01 6.60 -6.20
CA GLY A 50 10.21 5.78 -6.11
C GLY A 50 9.95 4.44 -5.48
N LYS A 51 11.02 3.74 -5.15
CA LYS A 51 10.93 2.39 -4.61
C LYS A 51 10.54 2.39 -3.15
N ILE A 52 9.94 1.29 -2.72
CA ILE A 52 9.58 1.12 -1.31
C ILE A 52 10.85 1.09 -0.45
N GLY A 53 11.83 0.26 -0.83
CA GLY A 53 13.11 0.21 -0.13
C GLY A 53 12.96 0.13 1.38
N ASP A 54 13.56 1.08 2.07
CA ASP A 54 13.53 1.17 3.54
C ASP A 54 12.48 2.14 4.05
N THR A 55 11.57 2.58 3.19
CA THR A 55 10.50 3.49 3.59
C THR A 55 9.66 2.86 4.68
N LYS A 56 9.26 3.66 5.66
CA LYS A 56 8.36 3.23 6.71
C LYS A 56 7.01 3.88 6.50
N ILE A 57 5.95 3.10 6.66
CA ILE A 57 4.60 3.63 6.54
C ILE A 57 4.15 4.20 7.88
N ASN A 58 3.28 5.20 7.82
CA ASN A 58 2.76 5.86 9.01
C ASN A 58 1.24 5.95 8.91
N LEU A 59 0.60 4.79 8.82
CA LEU A 59 -0.85 4.70 8.68
C LEU A 59 -1.46 4.13 9.95
N PRO A 60 -2.70 4.51 10.29
CA PRO A 60 -3.38 3.99 11.47
C PRO A 60 -3.72 2.51 11.32
N GLY A 61 -4.00 1.86 12.41
CA GLY A 61 -4.45 0.48 12.40
C GLY A 61 -5.81 0.36 11.73
N SER A 62 -5.97 -0.68 10.90
CA SER A 62 -7.23 -0.91 10.20
C SER A 62 -7.27 -2.37 9.75
N SER A 63 -8.48 -2.89 9.59
CA SER A 63 -8.69 -4.24 9.08
C SER A 63 -9.03 -4.26 7.59
N LEU A 64 -9.07 -3.08 6.95
CA LEU A 64 -9.44 -2.96 5.54
C LEU A 64 -8.51 -1.97 4.84
N GLY A 65 -7.93 -2.38 3.73
CA GLY A 65 -7.07 -1.48 2.98
C GLY A 65 -6.80 -1.95 1.56
N ILE A 66 -6.25 -1.04 0.77
CA ILE A 66 -5.85 -1.28 -0.62
C ILE A 66 -4.48 -0.66 -0.83
N GLY A 67 -3.63 -1.35 -1.58
CA GLY A 67 -2.36 -0.79 -2.02
C GLY A 67 -2.24 -0.88 -3.53
N HIS A 68 -1.40 -0.01 -4.10
CA HIS A 68 -1.14 -0.05 -5.53
C HIS A 68 0.28 0.37 -5.85
N THR A 69 0.76 -0.08 -7.00
CA THR A 69 2.00 0.39 -7.60
C THR A 69 1.67 0.89 -8.99
N ARG A 70 2.41 1.88 -9.47
CA ARG A 70 2.18 2.48 -10.77
C ARG A 70 3.51 2.73 -11.48
N TRP A 71 3.53 2.49 -12.79
CA TRP A 71 4.68 2.79 -13.65
C TRP A 71 4.46 4.12 -14.38
N ALA A 72 5.53 4.90 -14.50
CA ALA A 72 5.47 6.20 -15.15
C ALA A 72 5.18 6.13 -16.65
N THR A 73 5.51 5.04 -17.27
CA THR A 73 5.42 4.90 -18.71
C THR A 73 4.02 4.56 -19.22
N HIS A 74 3.04 4.70 -18.38
CA HIS A 74 1.65 4.39 -18.78
C HIS A 74 0.71 5.54 -18.62
#